data_16958cdecda7f3dea9142ddbeda11c1f
#
_entry.id   16958cdecda7f3dea9142ddbeda11c1f
#
_cell.length_a   1.000
_cell.length_b   1.000
_cell.length_c   1.000
_cell.angle_alpha   90.00
_cell.angle_beta   90.00
_cell.angle_gamma   90.00
#
_symmetry.space_group_name_H-M   'P 1'
#
loop_
_entity.id
_entity.type
_entity.pdbx_description
1 polymer ?
#
loop_
_entity_poly.entity_id
_entity_poly.type
_entity_poly.pdbx_seq_one_letter_code
_entity_poly.pdbx_strand_id
1 'polypeptide(L)'
;MKKYSVLLFCMLGLLLFNSCEDDRSNNPRYTDPTAFVLNTPKYAEGFYDLKKTETIQLTCSQPDYGYAAAAVYSVEISVDGNFDPEKGFVAEDQTLPTTSPLCIIDANAKDFDIAICRALKVQAPGDMPTSAIPVYVRLKSHLPGIESSVIYSNVITLTKVMPYYALPDLVLPPKMNMIGQFCGWNWTDAASMVPLNGAPGSFWVIRYVKAGEGFKFCPDRSWDTKTDFGFKDLIIKNTAAGDVTDAEGNIVIAKGGWYIFAIHTAIKGRNFEHTLEILPPNVYVYGAANGGAWGNKPEWKFTIDEDPNAEYPFVSPTVLATAGDDGSCLRLCIHPDEWDGKFDWWKSEFIYFSNMIEYRGAGKDQARIGNPAGKVYLNFITGKAKCE
;
A
#
# COMPACT_ATOMS: atom_id res chain seq x y z
N MET A 1 -4.10 -31.03 81.81
CA MET A 1 -4.99 -30.25 80.91
C MET A 1 -4.25 -29.63 79.68
N LYS A 2 -2.96 -29.33 79.74
CA LYS A 2 -2.24 -28.75 78.56
C LYS A 2 -1.97 -29.70 77.35
N LYS A 3 -1.93 -31.02 77.59
CA LYS A 3 -1.65 -32.01 76.50
C LYS A 3 -2.85 -32.30 75.62
N TYR A 4 -4.08 -32.19 76.13
CA TYR A 4 -5.29 -32.41 75.27
C TYR A 4 -5.70 -31.22 74.50
N SER A 5 -5.29 -29.99 74.88
CA SER A 5 -5.56 -28.75 74.11
C SER A 5 -4.76 -28.69 72.80
N VAL A 6 -3.52 -29.21 72.79
CA VAL A 6 -2.69 -29.26 71.59
C VAL A 6 -3.20 -30.31 70.61
N LEU A 7 -3.70 -31.46 71.13
CA LEU A 7 -4.26 -32.52 70.27
C LEU A 7 -5.58 -32.05 69.57
N LEU A 8 -6.40 -31.31 70.31
CA LEU A 8 -7.64 -30.76 69.81
C LEU A 8 -7.38 -29.66 68.79
N PHE A 9 -6.33 -28.85 68.91
CA PHE A 9 -5.94 -27.83 68.00
C PHE A 9 -5.32 -28.42 66.71
N CYS A 10 -4.55 -29.51 66.81
CA CYS A 10 -4.04 -30.23 65.63
C CYS A 10 -5.15 -30.97 64.87
N MET A 11 -6.17 -31.50 65.61
CA MET A 11 -7.30 -32.17 64.93
C MET A 11 -8.25 -31.19 64.25
N LEU A 12 -8.40 -29.97 64.81
CA LEU A 12 -9.18 -28.88 64.15
C LEU A 12 -8.45 -28.30 62.97
N GLY A 13 -7.11 -28.28 62.99
CA GLY A 13 -6.28 -27.85 61.85
C GLY A 13 -6.33 -28.80 60.64
N LEU A 14 -6.48 -30.11 60.89
CA LEU A 14 -6.59 -31.13 59.84
C LEU A 14 -7.96 -31.14 59.13
N LEU A 15 -9.01 -30.58 59.79
CA LEU A 15 -10.33 -30.46 59.16
C LEU A 15 -10.47 -29.24 58.21
N LEU A 16 -9.51 -28.30 58.25
CA LEU A 16 -9.55 -27.11 57.42
C LEU A 16 -8.86 -27.30 56.07
N PHE A 17 -8.18 -28.44 55.82
CA PHE A 17 -7.52 -28.72 54.55
C PHE A 17 -8.36 -29.55 53.57
N ASN A 18 -9.62 -29.89 53.91
CA ASN A 18 -10.52 -30.56 52.99
C ASN A 18 -11.50 -29.61 52.26
N SER A 19 -11.22 -28.32 52.27
CA SER A 19 -12.05 -27.36 51.52
C SER A 19 -11.20 -26.76 50.42
N CYS A 20 -11.21 -27.37 49.32
CA CYS A 20 -11.15 -26.94 47.93
C CYS A 20 -10.61 -28.10 47.06
N GLU A 21 -11.39 -29.14 46.87
CA GLU A 21 -11.39 -29.70 45.55
C GLU A 21 -12.03 -28.62 44.67
N ASP A 22 -11.16 -27.81 44.10
CA ASP A 22 -11.54 -27.02 42.92
C ASP A 22 -12.09 -28.02 41.92
N ASP A 23 -13.41 -28.08 41.83
CA ASP A 23 -14.08 -28.86 40.80
C ASP A 23 -13.80 -28.19 39.44
N ARG A 24 -12.54 -28.33 38.99
CA ARG A 24 -12.09 -27.85 37.68
C ARG A 24 -12.71 -28.65 36.54
N SER A 25 -13.47 -29.70 36.88
CA SER A 25 -14.17 -30.51 35.90
C SER A 25 -15.31 -29.75 35.19
N ASN A 26 -15.82 -28.69 35.82
CA ASN A 26 -16.87 -27.82 35.24
C ASN A 26 -16.33 -26.52 34.65
N ASN A 27 -15.01 -26.31 34.60
CA ASN A 27 -14.48 -25.14 33.89
C ASN A 27 -14.72 -25.30 32.38
N PRO A 28 -15.37 -24.31 31.73
CA PRO A 28 -15.61 -24.37 30.31
C PRO A 28 -14.27 -24.46 29.57
N ARG A 29 -14.14 -25.42 28.70
CA ARG A 29 -12.92 -25.65 27.89
C ARG A 29 -13.27 -25.45 26.43
N TYR A 30 -12.31 -24.87 25.70
CA TYR A 30 -12.41 -24.85 24.26
C TYR A 30 -12.52 -26.27 23.70
N THR A 31 -13.48 -26.46 22.85
CA THR A 31 -13.63 -27.66 22.00
C THR A 31 -13.70 -27.19 20.54
N ASP A 32 -13.34 -28.08 19.63
CA ASP A 32 -13.51 -27.78 18.22
C ASP A 32 -14.97 -27.44 17.94
N PRO A 33 -15.23 -26.34 17.19
CA PRO A 33 -16.58 -25.83 17.05
C PRO A 33 -17.48 -26.83 16.28
N THR A 34 -18.72 -26.93 16.73
CA THR A 34 -19.75 -27.69 16.03
C THR A 34 -20.35 -26.88 14.88
N ALA A 35 -20.95 -27.60 13.90
CA ALA A 35 -21.65 -26.96 12.80
C ALA A 35 -22.73 -25.99 13.29
N PHE A 36 -22.83 -24.86 12.66
CA PHE A 36 -23.88 -23.86 12.89
C PHE A 36 -24.65 -23.54 11.61
N VAL A 37 -25.85 -22.99 11.74
CA VAL A 37 -26.78 -22.83 10.63
C VAL A 37 -26.96 -21.36 10.31
N LEU A 38 -26.71 -20.99 9.05
CA LEU A 38 -27.21 -19.75 8.47
C LEU A 38 -28.69 -19.97 8.06
N ASN A 39 -29.60 -19.19 8.64
CA ASN A 39 -31.01 -19.30 8.33
C ASN A 39 -31.30 -18.70 6.95
N THR A 40 -32.08 -19.39 6.16
CA THR A 40 -32.56 -18.86 4.88
C THR A 40 -33.53 -17.70 5.14
N PRO A 41 -33.26 -16.48 4.64
CA PRO A 41 -34.15 -15.34 4.80
C PRO A 41 -35.54 -15.63 4.21
N LYS A 42 -36.58 -15.11 4.82
CA LYS A 42 -37.96 -15.30 4.35
C LYS A 42 -38.16 -14.94 2.87
N TYR A 43 -37.39 -13.97 2.38
CA TYR A 43 -37.47 -13.47 1.01
C TYR A 43 -36.28 -13.92 0.15
N ALA A 44 -35.62 -15.04 0.46
CA ALA A 44 -34.48 -15.54 -0.32
C ALA A 44 -34.77 -15.74 -1.82
N GLU A 45 -36.03 -16.04 -2.15
CA GLU A 45 -36.50 -16.13 -3.54
C GLU A 45 -37.05 -14.81 -4.12
N GLY A 46 -37.03 -13.75 -3.31
CA GLY A 46 -37.43 -12.41 -3.70
C GLY A 46 -36.39 -11.71 -4.57
N PHE A 47 -36.80 -10.55 -5.08
CA PHE A 47 -35.90 -9.71 -5.89
C PHE A 47 -35.17 -8.70 -5.00
N TYR A 48 -33.86 -8.75 -5.01
CA TYR A 48 -32.96 -7.83 -4.30
C TYR A 48 -32.32 -6.85 -5.29
N ASP A 49 -32.81 -5.62 -5.35
CA ASP A 49 -32.15 -4.54 -6.09
C ASP A 49 -31.10 -3.89 -5.17
N LEU A 50 -29.83 -4.26 -5.34
CA LEU A 50 -28.77 -3.81 -4.43
C LEU A 50 -28.53 -2.30 -4.49
N LYS A 51 -28.89 -1.64 -5.59
CA LYS A 51 -28.80 -0.17 -5.69
C LYS A 51 -29.83 0.56 -4.82
N LYS A 52 -30.94 -0.12 -4.48
CA LYS A 52 -32.04 0.45 -3.69
C LYS A 52 -32.15 -0.17 -2.30
N THR A 53 -31.37 -1.18 -2.01
CA THR A 53 -31.32 -1.88 -0.73
C THR A 53 -30.20 -1.26 0.12
N GLU A 54 -30.44 -1.01 1.39
CA GLU A 54 -29.39 -0.53 2.31
C GLU A 54 -28.67 -1.70 2.96
N THR A 55 -29.43 -2.68 3.46
CA THR A 55 -28.87 -3.85 4.16
C THR A 55 -29.62 -5.13 3.79
N ILE A 56 -28.91 -6.25 3.83
CA ILE A 56 -29.47 -7.59 3.78
C ILE A 56 -29.27 -8.20 5.16
N GLN A 57 -30.36 -8.42 5.89
CA GLN A 57 -30.29 -9.03 7.21
C GLN A 57 -30.17 -10.54 7.11
N LEU A 58 -29.14 -11.07 7.74
CA LEU A 58 -28.87 -12.50 7.87
C LEU A 58 -28.96 -12.89 9.35
N THR A 59 -29.43 -14.10 9.64
CA THR A 59 -29.47 -14.64 11.00
C THR A 59 -28.88 -16.04 11.02
N CYS A 60 -28.27 -16.41 12.13
CA CYS A 60 -27.68 -17.75 12.27
C CYS A 60 -27.87 -18.31 13.69
N SER A 61 -27.66 -19.59 13.87
CA SER A 61 -27.38 -20.17 15.18
C SER A 61 -25.95 -19.86 15.61
N GLN A 62 -25.67 -19.97 16.89
CA GLN A 62 -24.30 -19.84 17.39
C GLN A 62 -23.58 -21.17 17.30
N PRO A 63 -22.31 -21.23 16.80
CA PRO A 63 -21.48 -22.42 16.92
C PRO A 63 -21.17 -22.70 18.39
N ASP A 64 -21.09 -23.97 18.74
CA ASP A 64 -20.70 -24.38 20.09
C ASP A 64 -19.18 -24.59 20.14
N TYR A 65 -18.49 -23.80 20.94
CA TYR A 65 -17.07 -23.88 21.20
C TYR A 65 -16.73 -24.54 22.55
N GLY A 66 -17.72 -25.23 23.15
CA GLY A 66 -17.60 -25.84 24.49
C GLY A 66 -17.86 -24.86 25.65
N TYR A 67 -18.08 -23.59 25.35
CA TYR A 67 -18.43 -22.53 26.30
C TYR A 67 -19.11 -21.35 25.61
N ALA A 68 -19.75 -20.47 26.40
CA ALA A 68 -20.33 -19.25 25.87
C ALA A 68 -19.22 -18.30 25.39
N ALA A 69 -18.91 -18.35 24.11
CA ALA A 69 -17.83 -17.60 23.48
C ALA A 69 -18.35 -16.41 22.69
N ALA A 70 -17.59 -15.32 22.69
CA ALA A 70 -17.84 -14.17 21.82
C ALA A 70 -17.28 -14.44 20.42
N ALA A 71 -18.04 -15.16 19.59
CA ALA A 71 -17.67 -15.43 18.21
C ALA A 71 -17.86 -14.19 17.32
N VAL A 72 -17.05 -14.07 16.29
CA VAL A 72 -17.17 -13.06 15.23
C VAL A 72 -17.64 -13.73 13.95
N TYR A 73 -18.62 -13.14 13.29
CA TYR A 73 -19.19 -13.62 12.04
C TYR A 73 -18.81 -12.70 10.89
N SER A 74 -18.37 -13.28 9.77
CA SER A 74 -18.15 -12.62 8.50
C SER A 74 -19.04 -13.23 7.43
N VAL A 75 -19.51 -12.42 6.48
CA VAL A 75 -20.31 -12.88 5.35
C VAL A 75 -19.41 -13.15 4.17
N GLU A 76 -19.45 -14.34 3.62
CA GLU A 76 -18.80 -14.73 2.37
C GLU A 76 -19.84 -14.98 1.30
N ILE A 77 -19.56 -14.49 0.07
CA ILE A 77 -20.46 -14.68 -1.08
C ILE A 77 -19.74 -15.38 -2.24
N SER A 78 -20.53 -16.07 -3.05
CA SER A 78 -20.07 -16.64 -4.32
C SER A 78 -21.15 -16.45 -5.37
N VAL A 79 -20.76 -16.28 -6.64
CA VAL A 79 -21.68 -16.14 -7.78
C VAL A 79 -21.89 -17.46 -8.53
N ASP A 80 -21.09 -18.48 -8.27
CA ASP A 80 -21.17 -19.83 -8.86
C ASP A 80 -21.42 -20.94 -7.85
N GLY A 81 -21.54 -20.60 -6.56
CA GLY A 81 -21.73 -21.55 -5.46
C GLY A 81 -20.45 -22.21 -4.98
N ASN A 82 -19.31 -21.86 -5.54
CA ASN A 82 -18.02 -22.38 -5.15
C ASN A 82 -17.38 -21.50 -4.06
N PHE A 83 -16.94 -22.15 -2.97
CA PHE A 83 -16.23 -21.50 -1.85
C PHE A 83 -14.86 -22.14 -1.60
N ASP A 84 -14.34 -22.89 -2.57
CA ASP A 84 -13.08 -23.60 -2.49
C ASP A 84 -11.97 -22.71 -3.08
N PRO A 85 -10.94 -22.33 -2.31
CA PRO A 85 -9.82 -21.52 -2.82
C PRO A 85 -9.08 -22.21 -3.98
N GLU A 86 -8.98 -23.54 -3.96
CA GLU A 86 -8.31 -24.29 -5.04
C GLU A 86 -9.09 -24.21 -6.37
N LYS A 87 -10.38 -23.88 -6.31
CA LYS A 87 -11.27 -23.71 -7.46
C LYS A 87 -11.58 -22.26 -7.81
N GLY A 88 -10.83 -21.32 -7.21
CA GLY A 88 -10.89 -19.92 -7.57
C GLY A 88 -11.72 -19.01 -6.66
N PHE A 89 -12.18 -19.50 -5.49
CA PHE A 89 -12.72 -18.62 -4.48
C PHE A 89 -11.60 -17.76 -3.88
N VAL A 90 -11.78 -16.45 -3.88
CA VAL A 90 -10.83 -15.47 -3.32
C VAL A 90 -11.46 -14.80 -2.11
N ALA A 91 -11.11 -15.27 -0.91
CA ALA A 91 -11.73 -14.77 0.33
C ALA A 91 -11.54 -13.27 0.54
N GLU A 92 -10.38 -12.69 0.18
CA GLU A 92 -10.12 -11.24 0.26
C GLU A 92 -11.12 -10.41 -0.57
N ASP A 93 -11.57 -10.96 -1.70
CA ASP A 93 -12.48 -10.28 -2.63
C ASP A 93 -13.95 -10.53 -2.31
N GLN A 94 -14.27 -11.70 -1.75
CA GLN A 94 -15.62 -12.24 -1.63
C GLN A 94 -16.14 -12.29 -0.20
N THR A 95 -15.34 -11.80 0.78
CA THR A 95 -15.78 -11.57 2.17
C THR A 95 -16.13 -10.10 2.37
N LEU A 96 -17.30 -9.84 2.94
CA LEU A 96 -17.70 -8.47 3.28
C LEU A 96 -16.81 -7.91 4.39
N PRO A 97 -16.46 -6.61 4.34
CA PRO A 97 -15.59 -5.99 5.34
C PRO A 97 -16.26 -5.91 6.73
N THR A 98 -17.60 -5.85 6.75
CA THR A 98 -18.36 -5.76 8.01
C THR A 98 -18.44 -7.11 8.70
N THR A 99 -18.05 -7.16 9.97
CA THR A 99 -18.20 -8.32 10.84
C THR A 99 -19.24 -8.05 11.92
N SER A 100 -19.83 -9.10 12.48
CA SER A 100 -20.77 -8.98 13.59
C SER A 100 -20.37 -9.91 14.75
N PRO A 101 -20.46 -9.47 16.00
CA PRO A 101 -20.36 -10.35 17.16
C PRO A 101 -21.69 -11.01 17.55
N LEU A 102 -22.75 -10.76 16.79
CA LEU A 102 -24.10 -11.24 17.04
C LEU A 102 -24.56 -12.22 15.94
N CYS A 103 -25.49 -13.09 16.29
CA CYS A 103 -26.16 -13.99 15.35
C CYS A 103 -27.16 -13.28 14.41
N ILE A 104 -27.19 -11.94 14.43
CA ILE A 104 -27.91 -11.07 13.50
C ILE A 104 -26.88 -10.21 12.81
N ILE A 105 -26.77 -10.32 11.51
CA ILE A 105 -25.79 -9.64 10.69
C ILE A 105 -26.52 -8.76 9.67
N ASP A 106 -26.39 -7.44 9.80
CA ASP A 106 -26.90 -6.49 8.82
C ASP A 106 -25.81 -6.23 7.76
N ALA A 107 -25.80 -7.08 6.74
CA ALA A 107 -24.84 -6.99 5.63
C ALA A 107 -25.14 -5.75 4.77
N ASN A 108 -24.18 -4.82 4.65
CA ASN A 108 -24.35 -3.63 3.82
C ASN A 108 -24.49 -4.03 2.35
N ALA A 109 -25.55 -3.58 1.67
CA ALA A 109 -25.84 -3.98 0.30
C ALA A 109 -24.79 -3.48 -0.72
N LYS A 110 -24.15 -2.33 -0.47
CA LYS A 110 -23.04 -1.85 -1.31
C LYS A 110 -21.81 -2.74 -1.17
N ASP A 111 -21.46 -3.15 0.04
CA ASP A 111 -20.33 -4.08 0.28
C ASP A 111 -20.61 -5.45 -0.35
N PHE A 112 -21.87 -5.90 -0.26
CA PHE A 112 -22.35 -7.11 -0.90
C PHE A 112 -22.17 -7.03 -2.43
N ASP A 113 -22.51 -5.90 -3.03
CA ASP A 113 -22.36 -5.66 -4.45
C ASP A 113 -20.89 -5.54 -4.88
N ILE A 114 -20.04 -4.89 -4.09
CA ILE A 114 -18.60 -4.84 -4.33
C ILE A 114 -18.01 -6.25 -4.37
N ALA A 115 -18.41 -7.12 -3.45
CA ALA A 115 -17.96 -8.52 -3.44
C ALA A 115 -18.46 -9.28 -4.69
N ILE A 116 -19.69 -9.03 -5.15
CA ILE A 116 -20.18 -9.58 -6.42
C ILE A 116 -19.35 -9.08 -7.61
N CYS A 117 -19.09 -7.76 -7.68
CA CYS A 117 -18.27 -7.19 -8.74
C CYS A 117 -16.87 -7.82 -8.82
N ARG A 118 -16.26 -8.09 -7.67
CA ARG A 118 -14.96 -8.76 -7.58
C ARG A 118 -15.03 -10.22 -7.98
N ALA A 119 -16.05 -10.96 -7.50
CA ALA A 119 -16.29 -12.35 -7.87
C ALA A 119 -16.49 -12.52 -9.38
N LEU A 120 -17.21 -11.60 -10.02
CA LEU A 120 -17.42 -11.54 -11.47
C LEU A 120 -16.21 -10.98 -12.23
N LYS A 121 -15.22 -10.43 -11.53
CA LYS A 121 -14.01 -9.80 -12.11
C LYS A 121 -14.34 -8.68 -13.11
N VAL A 122 -15.39 -7.91 -12.84
CA VAL A 122 -15.80 -6.80 -13.72
C VAL A 122 -14.75 -5.70 -13.78
N GLN A 123 -14.51 -5.16 -14.95
CA GLN A 123 -13.56 -4.07 -15.19
C GLN A 123 -14.24 -2.73 -15.38
N ALA A 124 -15.46 -2.73 -15.91
CA ALA A 124 -16.23 -1.53 -16.24
C ALA A 124 -17.73 -1.74 -15.97
N PRO A 125 -18.52 -0.65 -15.85
CA PRO A 125 -19.98 -0.74 -15.66
C PRO A 125 -20.70 -1.60 -16.71
N GLY A 126 -20.19 -1.64 -17.93
CA GLY A 126 -20.76 -2.44 -19.03
C GLY A 126 -20.60 -3.96 -18.89
N ASP A 127 -19.71 -4.41 -17.98
CA ASP A 127 -19.49 -5.84 -17.72
C ASP A 127 -20.49 -6.42 -16.72
N MET A 128 -21.32 -5.56 -16.10
CA MET A 128 -22.29 -5.99 -15.12
C MET A 128 -23.42 -6.79 -15.74
N PRO A 129 -23.95 -7.82 -15.02
CA PRO A 129 -25.14 -8.53 -15.46
C PRO A 129 -26.31 -7.56 -15.68
N THR A 130 -27.01 -7.73 -16.81
CA THR A 130 -28.20 -6.94 -17.16
C THR A 130 -29.49 -7.51 -16.57
N SER A 131 -29.41 -8.68 -15.94
CA SER A 131 -30.51 -9.38 -15.26
C SER A 131 -30.06 -9.84 -13.87
N ALA A 132 -31.05 -10.10 -13.01
CA ALA A 132 -30.77 -10.64 -11.68
C ALA A 132 -30.10 -12.03 -11.77
N ILE A 133 -29.14 -12.24 -10.89
CA ILE A 133 -28.35 -13.49 -10.80
C ILE A 133 -28.57 -14.16 -9.43
N PRO A 134 -28.36 -15.48 -9.32
CA PRO A 134 -28.29 -16.12 -8.00
C PRO A 134 -26.98 -15.75 -7.32
N VAL A 135 -27.04 -15.56 -6.02
CA VAL A 135 -25.85 -15.33 -5.18
C VAL A 135 -25.91 -16.29 -4.01
N TYR A 136 -24.82 -17.00 -3.81
CA TYR A 136 -24.65 -17.98 -2.74
C TYR A 136 -23.97 -17.31 -1.56
N VAL A 137 -24.46 -17.57 -0.36
CA VAL A 137 -23.98 -16.90 0.87
C VAL A 137 -23.69 -17.98 1.91
N ARG A 138 -22.55 -17.84 2.59
CA ARG A 138 -22.25 -18.56 3.82
C ARG A 138 -21.69 -17.60 4.87
N LEU A 139 -21.66 -18.01 6.11
CA LEU A 139 -20.99 -17.31 7.19
C LEU A 139 -19.72 -18.07 7.57
N LYS A 140 -18.67 -17.30 7.82
CA LYS A 140 -17.47 -17.74 8.51
C LYS A 140 -17.58 -17.26 9.95
N SER A 141 -17.40 -18.15 10.93
CA SER A 141 -17.34 -17.83 12.35
C SER A 141 -15.96 -18.15 12.90
N HIS A 142 -15.45 -17.35 13.81
CA HIS A 142 -14.20 -17.62 14.53
C HIS A 142 -14.17 -16.90 15.88
N LEU A 143 -13.28 -17.35 16.77
CA LEU A 143 -12.92 -16.66 18.00
C LEU A 143 -11.69 -15.78 17.78
N PRO A 144 -11.70 -14.50 18.19
CA PRO A 144 -10.55 -13.62 18.03
C PRO A 144 -9.27 -14.23 18.62
N GLY A 145 -8.20 -14.26 17.83
CA GLY A 145 -6.89 -14.80 18.24
C GLY A 145 -6.76 -16.32 18.27
N ILE A 146 -7.78 -17.10 17.84
CA ILE A 146 -7.73 -18.55 17.76
C ILE A 146 -8.01 -19.01 16.34
N GLU A 147 -6.96 -19.22 15.54
CA GLU A 147 -7.09 -19.59 14.12
C GLU A 147 -7.80 -20.95 13.94
N SER A 148 -7.58 -21.90 14.82
CA SER A 148 -8.23 -23.22 14.78
C SER A 148 -9.74 -23.19 15.03
N SER A 149 -10.29 -22.06 15.48
CA SER A 149 -11.70 -21.88 15.79
C SER A 149 -12.57 -21.59 14.56
N VAL A 150 -11.96 -21.44 13.39
CA VAL A 150 -12.70 -21.12 12.15
C VAL A 150 -13.65 -22.24 11.76
N ILE A 151 -14.92 -21.87 11.57
CA ILE A 151 -15.96 -22.78 11.08
C ILE A 151 -16.89 -22.06 10.10
N TYR A 152 -17.47 -22.79 9.16
CA TYR A 152 -18.38 -22.25 8.15
C TYR A 152 -19.79 -22.80 8.35
N SER A 153 -20.80 -21.98 8.05
CA SER A 153 -22.21 -22.39 8.02
C SER A 153 -22.51 -23.21 6.77
N ASN A 154 -23.77 -23.71 6.70
CA ASN A 154 -24.36 -24.10 5.42
C ASN A 154 -24.38 -22.90 4.47
N VAL A 155 -24.48 -23.21 3.17
CA VAL A 155 -24.70 -22.24 2.09
C VAL A 155 -26.19 -22.02 1.89
N ILE A 156 -26.63 -20.77 1.74
CA ILE A 156 -27.97 -20.40 1.28
C ILE A 156 -27.87 -19.72 -0.09
N THR A 157 -28.98 -19.63 -0.81
CA THR A 157 -29.05 -18.96 -2.12
C THR A 157 -30.08 -17.84 -2.07
N LEU A 158 -29.63 -16.64 -2.46
CA LEU A 158 -30.50 -15.54 -2.84
C LEU A 158 -30.72 -15.60 -4.35
N THR A 159 -31.91 -15.98 -4.78
CA THR A 159 -32.12 -16.46 -6.16
C THR A 159 -32.15 -15.35 -7.21
N LYS A 160 -32.49 -14.10 -6.82
CA LYS A 160 -32.70 -12.98 -7.75
C LYS A 160 -32.06 -11.70 -7.20
N VAL A 161 -30.75 -11.63 -7.27
CA VAL A 161 -29.99 -10.44 -6.87
C VAL A 161 -29.65 -9.63 -8.11
N MET A 162 -30.09 -8.39 -8.17
CA MET A 162 -29.74 -7.43 -9.22
C MET A 162 -28.57 -6.58 -8.76
N PRO A 163 -27.38 -6.87 -9.24
CA PRO A 163 -26.19 -6.10 -8.88
C PRO A 163 -26.08 -4.83 -9.72
N TYR A 164 -25.22 -3.90 -9.28
CA TYR A 164 -24.82 -2.73 -10.01
C TYR A 164 -23.32 -2.52 -9.89
N TYR A 165 -22.72 -1.60 -10.62
CA TYR A 165 -21.29 -1.33 -10.52
C TYR A 165 -20.99 -0.47 -9.29
N ALA A 166 -20.66 -1.10 -8.17
CA ALA A 166 -20.36 -0.43 -6.89
C ALA A 166 -18.88 -0.26 -6.57
N LEU A 167 -17.98 -0.77 -7.44
CA LEU A 167 -16.55 -0.64 -7.20
C LEU A 167 -16.13 0.83 -7.15
N PRO A 168 -15.36 1.24 -6.12
CA PRO A 168 -14.83 2.60 -6.06
C PRO A 168 -13.88 2.87 -7.21
N ASP A 169 -13.82 4.12 -7.66
CA ASP A 169 -12.83 4.53 -8.64
C ASP A 169 -11.41 4.30 -8.12
N LEU A 170 -10.53 3.83 -9.00
CA LEU A 170 -9.11 3.78 -8.69
C LEU A 170 -8.53 5.20 -8.74
N VAL A 171 -7.74 5.53 -7.74
CA VAL A 171 -7.06 6.83 -7.64
C VAL A 171 -5.56 6.60 -7.74
N LEU A 172 -4.90 7.36 -8.60
CA LEU A 172 -3.44 7.33 -8.73
C LEU A 172 -2.79 7.67 -7.37
N PRO A 173 -1.73 6.97 -6.98
CA PRO A 173 -1.05 7.24 -5.72
C PRO A 173 -0.53 8.68 -5.70
N PRO A 174 -0.75 9.46 -4.62
CA PRO A 174 -0.26 10.84 -4.52
C PRO A 174 1.22 10.92 -4.14
N LYS A 175 1.82 9.83 -3.73
CA LYS A 175 3.22 9.69 -3.29
C LYS A 175 3.78 8.35 -3.73
N MET A 176 5.10 8.28 -3.80
CA MET A 176 5.84 7.06 -4.10
C MET A 176 7.14 7.05 -3.30
N ASN A 177 7.60 5.89 -2.91
CA ASN A 177 8.86 5.69 -2.21
C ASN A 177 9.64 4.57 -2.88
N MET A 178 10.98 4.70 -2.86
CA MET A 178 11.90 3.65 -3.26
C MET A 178 12.56 3.08 -2.01
N ILE A 179 12.50 1.77 -1.83
CA ILE A 179 13.06 1.04 -0.69
C ILE A 179 13.97 -0.08 -1.20
N GLY A 180 15.02 -0.41 -0.47
CA GLY A 180 15.95 -1.45 -0.90
C GLY A 180 17.14 -1.64 0.03
N GLN A 181 18.10 -2.42 -0.43
CA GLN A 181 19.33 -2.69 0.33
C GLN A 181 20.12 -1.41 0.67
N PHE A 182 20.07 -0.40 -0.18
CA PHE A 182 20.70 0.91 0.05
C PHE A 182 20.23 1.62 1.35
N CYS A 183 19.10 1.22 1.91
CA CYS A 183 18.56 1.72 3.18
C CYS A 183 18.26 0.59 4.17
N GLY A 184 18.82 -0.61 3.96
CA GLY A 184 18.61 -1.78 4.83
C GLY A 184 17.14 -2.22 4.92
N TRP A 185 16.32 -1.93 3.88
CA TRP A 185 14.89 -2.21 3.86
C TRP A 185 14.10 -1.53 4.98
N ASN A 186 14.65 -0.44 5.53
CA ASN A 186 14.03 0.32 6.60
C ASN A 186 13.19 1.48 6.02
N TRP A 187 11.91 1.51 6.30
CA TRP A 187 11.00 2.56 5.82
C TRP A 187 11.36 3.97 6.29
N THR A 188 12.03 4.11 7.45
CA THR A 188 12.50 5.43 7.93
C THR A 188 13.51 6.03 6.96
N ASP A 189 14.38 5.19 6.37
CA ASP A 189 15.47 5.60 5.49
C ASP A 189 15.15 5.42 4.00
N ALA A 190 13.92 4.95 3.69
CA ALA A 190 13.46 4.82 2.31
C ALA A 190 13.44 6.18 1.61
N ALA A 191 13.82 6.18 0.33
CA ALA A 191 13.85 7.40 -0.47
C ALA A 191 12.45 7.81 -0.91
N SER A 192 11.95 8.96 -0.43
CA SER A 192 10.74 9.57 -1.00
C SER A 192 11.02 10.05 -2.41
N MET A 193 10.16 9.68 -3.34
CA MET A 193 10.23 10.14 -4.72
C MET A 193 9.50 11.48 -4.87
N VAL A 194 10.02 12.32 -5.74
CA VAL A 194 9.46 13.64 -6.04
C VAL A 194 8.35 13.49 -7.07
N PRO A 195 7.11 13.94 -6.80
CA PRO A 195 6.07 13.95 -7.83
C PRO A 195 6.45 14.88 -8.98
N LEU A 196 6.16 14.47 -10.20
CA LEU A 196 6.35 15.32 -11.37
C LEU A 196 5.18 16.28 -11.51
N ASN A 197 5.43 17.58 -11.54
CA ASN A 197 4.38 18.59 -11.56
C ASN A 197 3.49 18.46 -12.82
N GLY A 198 2.17 18.47 -12.63
CA GLY A 198 1.21 18.34 -13.72
C GLY A 198 1.18 16.97 -14.42
N ALA A 199 1.82 15.95 -13.84
CA ALA A 199 1.82 14.58 -14.35
C ALA A 199 1.45 13.59 -13.22
N PRO A 200 0.17 13.48 -12.84
CA PRO A 200 -0.29 12.57 -11.80
C PRO A 200 0.20 11.14 -12.03
N GLY A 201 0.57 10.45 -10.95
CA GLY A 201 1.12 9.09 -11.01
C GLY A 201 2.58 9.00 -11.47
N SER A 202 3.22 10.14 -11.77
CA SER A 202 4.62 10.20 -12.18
C SER A 202 5.51 10.74 -11.07
N PHE A 203 6.62 10.03 -10.81
CA PHE A 203 7.54 10.33 -9.71
C PHE A 203 8.97 10.10 -10.15
N TRP A 204 9.92 10.82 -9.56
CA TRP A 204 11.34 10.63 -9.80
C TRP A 204 12.17 10.77 -8.54
N VAL A 205 13.34 10.15 -8.54
CA VAL A 205 14.36 10.33 -7.49
C VAL A 205 15.74 10.13 -8.09
N ILE A 206 16.73 10.91 -7.63
CA ILE A 206 18.14 10.61 -7.91
C ILE A 206 18.69 9.83 -6.73
N ARG A 207 19.22 8.64 -7.01
CA ARG A 207 19.78 7.76 -6.00
C ARG A 207 21.00 7.01 -6.53
N TYR A 208 21.96 6.76 -5.64
CA TYR A 208 23.02 5.79 -5.89
C TYR A 208 22.54 4.40 -5.48
N VAL A 209 22.72 3.44 -6.37
CA VAL A 209 22.43 2.02 -6.12
C VAL A 209 23.61 1.21 -6.59
N LYS A 210 24.10 0.28 -5.77
CA LYS A 210 25.22 -0.62 -6.18
C LYS A 210 24.70 -1.71 -7.11
N ALA A 211 25.59 -2.20 -7.96
CA ALA A 211 25.31 -3.39 -8.75
C ALA A 211 24.90 -4.55 -7.85
N GLY A 212 23.84 -5.25 -8.20
CA GLY A 212 23.35 -6.40 -7.45
C GLY A 212 22.51 -6.07 -6.21
N GLU A 213 22.39 -4.80 -5.80
CA GLU A 213 21.48 -4.41 -4.72
C GLU A 213 20.03 -4.43 -5.18
N GLY A 214 19.17 -5.14 -4.43
CA GLY A 214 17.74 -5.22 -4.69
C GLY A 214 16.97 -3.99 -4.17
N PHE A 215 15.95 -3.58 -4.91
CA PHE A 215 15.03 -2.52 -4.49
C PHE A 215 13.61 -2.76 -5.02
N LYS A 216 12.65 -2.03 -4.46
CA LYS A 216 11.22 -2.00 -4.83
C LYS A 216 10.66 -0.60 -4.72
N PHE A 217 9.43 -0.44 -5.16
CA PHE A 217 8.65 0.78 -4.99
C PHE A 217 7.40 0.52 -4.16
N CYS A 218 6.94 1.54 -3.42
CA CYS A 218 5.72 1.45 -2.64
C CYS A 218 5.10 2.85 -2.46
N PRO A 219 3.81 3.04 -2.72
CA PRO A 219 3.11 4.28 -2.38
C PRO A 219 3.15 4.58 -0.89
N ASP A 220 3.03 3.56 -0.05
CA ASP A 220 3.00 3.64 1.40
C ASP A 220 4.35 3.22 2.00
N ARG A 221 4.65 3.74 3.19
CA ARG A 221 5.85 3.32 3.95
C ARG A 221 5.48 2.18 4.91
N SER A 222 4.93 1.10 4.35
CA SER A 222 4.51 -0.07 5.13
C SER A 222 4.43 -1.31 4.24
N TRP A 223 4.82 -2.46 4.80
CA TRP A 223 4.60 -3.77 4.19
C TRP A 223 3.18 -4.30 4.39
N ASP A 224 2.48 -3.77 5.41
CA ASP A 224 1.14 -4.24 5.78
C ASP A 224 0.07 -3.88 4.74
N THR A 225 0.31 -2.81 3.96
CA THR A 225 -0.61 -2.35 2.91
C THR A 225 -0.58 -3.23 1.67
N LYS A 226 0.46 -4.06 1.51
CA LYS A 226 0.68 -4.90 0.31
C LYS A 226 0.58 -4.12 -1.01
N THR A 227 0.99 -2.86 -0.98
CA THR A 227 1.00 -1.97 -2.15
C THR A 227 2.38 -1.83 -2.77
N ASP A 228 3.37 -2.54 -2.22
CA ASP A 228 4.72 -2.61 -2.78
C ASP A 228 4.70 -3.41 -4.10
N PHE A 229 5.53 -2.96 -5.03
CA PHE A 229 5.68 -3.62 -6.31
C PHE A 229 7.15 -3.66 -6.74
N GLY A 230 7.50 -4.70 -7.48
CA GLY A 230 8.86 -4.98 -7.89
C GLY A 230 8.95 -5.39 -9.35
N PHE A 231 9.98 -6.20 -9.68
CA PHE A 231 10.34 -6.49 -11.06
C PHE A 231 9.17 -7.01 -11.93
N LYS A 232 8.34 -7.91 -11.39
CA LYS A 232 7.25 -8.56 -12.16
C LYS A 232 6.07 -7.65 -12.44
N ASP A 233 5.95 -6.55 -11.69
CA ASP A 233 4.84 -5.61 -11.76
C ASP A 233 5.14 -4.42 -12.68
N LEU A 234 6.34 -4.42 -13.30
CA LEU A 234 6.89 -3.29 -14.01
C LEU A 234 7.05 -3.54 -15.52
N ILE A 235 6.70 -2.53 -16.30
CA ILE A 235 7.21 -2.35 -17.65
C ILE A 235 8.51 -1.56 -17.52
N ILE A 236 9.64 -2.19 -17.83
CA ILE A 236 10.95 -1.54 -17.74
C ILE A 236 11.32 -0.98 -19.11
N LYS A 237 11.60 0.31 -19.16
CA LYS A 237 12.06 1.02 -20.35
C LYS A 237 13.38 1.74 -20.03
N ASN A 238 14.17 2.08 -21.03
CA ASN A 238 15.35 2.94 -20.93
C ASN A 238 16.21 2.67 -19.70
N THR A 239 17.19 1.80 -19.80
CA THR A 239 18.04 1.49 -18.66
C THR A 239 19.48 1.92 -18.90
N ALA A 240 19.87 3.04 -18.30
CA ALA A 240 21.27 3.47 -18.24
C ALA A 240 22.10 2.55 -17.33
N ALA A 241 21.46 1.79 -16.46
CA ALA A 241 22.10 0.88 -15.50
C ALA A 241 22.44 -0.51 -16.09
N GLY A 242 22.32 -0.69 -17.39
CA GLY A 242 22.50 -1.99 -18.06
C GLY A 242 21.31 -2.91 -17.84
N ASP A 243 21.54 -4.22 -17.78
CA ASP A 243 20.48 -5.18 -17.58
C ASP A 243 19.81 -5.00 -16.22
N VAL A 244 18.48 -5.16 -16.23
CA VAL A 244 17.65 -5.15 -15.03
C VAL A 244 17.01 -6.52 -14.89
N THR A 245 17.18 -7.15 -13.73
CA THR A 245 16.77 -8.53 -13.50
C THR A 245 15.91 -8.69 -12.25
N ASP A 246 15.22 -9.83 -12.18
CA ASP A 246 14.43 -10.25 -11.03
C ASP A 246 15.34 -10.98 -10.01
N ALA A 247 15.28 -10.56 -8.76
CA ALA A 247 15.84 -11.28 -7.64
C ALA A 247 14.78 -11.45 -6.56
N GLU A 248 14.03 -12.54 -6.63
CA GLU A 248 12.94 -12.87 -5.69
C GLU A 248 11.87 -11.76 -5.62
N GLY A 249 11.52 -11.20 -6.77
CA GLY A 249 10.56 -10.09 -6.90
C GLY A 249 11.16 -8.70 -6.71
N ASN A 250 12.44 -8.59 -6.33
CA ASN A 250 13.14 -7.32 -6.26
C ASN A 250 13.72 -6.95 -7.64
N ILE A 251 13.90 -5.65 -7.85
CA ILE A 251 14.56 -5.10 -9.02
C ILE A 251 16.05 -5.02 -8.73
N VAL A 252 16.87 -5.57 -9.60
CA VAL A 252 18.35 -5.54 -9.51
C VAL A 252 18.93 -4.98 -10.78
N ILE A 253 19.93 -4.09 -10.67
CA ILE A 253 20.65 -3.48 -11.80
C ILE A 253 22.04 -4.06 -11.96
N ALA A 254 22.48 -4.20 -13.22
CA ALA A 254 23.78 -4.77 -13.54
C ALA A 254 24.96 -3.82 -13.28
N LYS A 255 24.74 -2.50 -13.43
CA LYS A 255 25.76 -1.47 -13.23
C LYS A 255 25.39 -0.56 -12.09
N GLY A 256 26.22 -0.52 -11.04
CA GLY A 256 26.05 0.42 -9.94
C GLY A 256 26.39 1.86 -10.36
N GLY A 257 25.76 2.83 -9.71
CA GLY A 257 26.01 4.24 -9.97
C GLY A 257 24.88 5.15 -9.52
N TRP A 258 25.00 6.42 -9.85
CA TRP A 258 23.95 7.41 -9.70
C TRP A 258 22.99 7.32 -10.90
N TYR A 259 21.71 7.30 -10.61
CA TYR A 259 20.64 7.27 -11.64
C TYR A 259 19.45 8.12 -11.22
N ILE A 260 18.70 8.58 -12.21
CA ILE A 260 17.32 9.02 -12.03
C ILE A 260 16.45 7.75 -12.16
N PHE A 261 15.76 7.38 -11.09
CA PHE A 261 14.69 6.39 -11.13
C PHE A 261 13.39 7.12 -11.34
N ALA A 262 12.72 6.87 -12.45
CA ALA A 262 11.45 7.49 -12.80
C ALA A 262 10.37 6.42 -12.89
N ILE A 263 9.29 6.60 -12.12
CA ILE A 263 8.11 5.73 -12.11
C ILE A 263 6.93 6.49 -12.67
N HIS A 264 6.22 5.87 -13.60
CA HIS A 264 4.92 6.31 -14.06
C HIS A 264 3.88 5.22 -13.77
N THR A 265 2.83 5.57 -13.03
CA THR A 265 1.69 4.72 -12.74
C THR A 265 0.49 5.20 -13.54
N ALA A 266 -0.09 4.33 -14.34
CA ALA A 266 -1.33 4.57 -15.08
C ALA A 266 -2.43 3.62 -14.59
N ILE A 267 -3.69 4.03 -14.75
CA ILE A 267 -4.85 3.16 -14.51
C ILE A 267 -5.26 2.56 -15.85
N LYS A 268 -5.27 1.22 -15.94
CA LYS A 268 -5.81 0.47 -17.08
C LYS A 268 -6.89 -0.49 -16.62
N GLY A 269 -8.13 -0.18 -16.96
CA GLY A 269 -9.29 -0.89 -16.43
C GLY A 269 -9.34 -0.76 -14.90
N ARG A 270 -9.21 -1.88 -14.19
CA ARG A 270 -9.19 -1.94 -12.71
C ARG A 270 -7.79 -2.25 -12.15
N ASN A 271 -6.74 -2.01 -12.91
CA ASN A 271 -5.38 -2.29 -12.51
C ASN A 271 -4.50 -1.06 -12.64
N PHE A 272 -3.47 -0.99 -11.80
CA PHE A 272 -2.35 -0.08 -12.01
C PHE A 272 -1.34 -0.73 -12.98
N GLU A 273 -0.88 0.05 -13.92
CA GLU A 273 0.26 -0.30 -14.77
C GLU A 273 1.42 0.61 -14.41
N HIS A 274 2.54 0.04 -14.01
CA HIS A 274 3.73 0.76 -13.59
C HIS A 274 4.82 0.67 -14.65
N THR A 275 5.37 1.81 -15.06
CA THR A 275 6.53 1.87 -15.94
C THR A 275 7.73 2.43 -15.18
N LEU A 276 8.86 1.74 -15.22
CA LEU A 276 10.14 2.18 -14.66
C LEU A 276 11.09 2.59 -15.77
N GLU A 277 11.69 3.76 -15.63
CA GLU A 277 12.85 4.19 -16.42
C GLU A 277 14.03 4.47 -15.48
N ILE A 278 15.20 3.98 -15.85
CA ILE A 278 16.46 4.21 -15.13
C ILE A 278 17.34 5.04 -16.05
N LEU A 279 17.43 6.34 -15.75
CA LEU A 279 17.99 7.33 -16.64
C LEU A 279 19.33 7.86 -16.13
N PRO A 280 20.21 8.39 -17.00
CA PRO A 280 21.42 9.07 -16.57
C PRO A 280 21.08 10.21 -15.59
N PRO A 281 21.88 10.45 -14.54
CA PRO A 281 21.58 11.39 -13.47
C PRO A 281 21.88 12.85 -13.89
N ASN A 282 21.32 13.27 -15.01
CA ASN A 282 21.58 14.56 -15.61
C ASN A 282 20.83 15.67 -14.90
N VAL A 283 21.57 16.61 -14.35
CA VAL A 283 21.09 17.83 -13.68
C VAL A 283 21.64 19.05 -14.43
N TYR A 284 20.82 20.08 -14.60
CA TYR A 284 21.17 21.26 -15.39
C TYR A 284 20.83 22.55 -14.67
N VAL A 285 21.61 23.61 -14.97
CA VAL A 285 21.30 24.99 -14.62
C VAL A 285 20.56 25.65 -15.79
N TYR A 286 19.43 26.30 -15.53
CA TYR A 286 18.63 27.01 -16.54
C TYR A 286 18.47 28.49 -16.21
N GLY A 287 18.20 29.29 -17.21
CA GLY A 287 17.76 30.68 -17.10
C GLY A 287 18.87 31.68 -16.75
N ALA A 288 18.60 32.66 -15.88
CA ALA A 288 19.49 33.76 -15.63
C ALA A 288 20.86 33.35 -15.07
N ALA A 289 20.90 32.31 -14.22
CA ALA A 289 22.13 31.81 -13.61
C ALA A 289 23.14 31.23 -14.61
N ASN A 290 22.71 30.93 -15.82
CA ASN A 290 23.55 30.41 -16.93
C ASN A 290 23.62 31.37 -18.14
N GLY A 291 23.34 32.67 -17.97
CA GLY A 291 23.35 33.63 -19.03
C GLY A 291 22.10 33.63 -19.93
N GLY A 292 20.99 33.07 -19.45
CA GLY A 292 19.70 33.07 -20.14
C GLY A 292 19.50 31.87 -21.10
N ALA A 293 20.29 30.80 -20.97
CA ALA A 293 20.08 29.59 -21.77
C ALA A 293 18.94 28.72 -21.21
N TRP A 294 18.09 28.28 -22.12
CA TRP A 294 17.00 27.34 -21.82
C TRP A 294 17.20 26.07 -22.65
N GLY A 295 17.14 24.93 -21.98
CA GLY A 295 17.38 23.60 -22.58
C GLY A 295 18.61 22.90 -22.02
N ASN A 296 18.77 21.64 -22.41
CA ASN A 296 19.86 20.76 -21.97
C ASN A 296 21.17 21.14 -22.66
N LYS A 297 21.88 22.12 -22.11
CA LYS A 297 23.18 22.55 -22.61
C LYS A 297 24.29 21.78 -21.88
N PRO A 298 25.16 21.04 -22.60
CA PRO A 298 26.24 20.24 -21.98
C PRO A 298 27.13 21.07 -21.05
N GLU A 299 27.42 22.31 -21.40
CA GLU A 299 28.22 23.24 -20.61
C GLU A 299 27.56 23.66 -19.27
N TRP A 300 26.27 23.45 -19.11
CA TRP A 300 25.50 23.76 -17.91
C TRP A 300 25.02 22.53 -17.13
N LYS A 301 25.56 21.37 -17.52
CA LYS A 301 25.33 20.11 -16.84
C LYS A 301 26.22 19.99 -15.62
N PHE A 302 25.68 19.46 -14.52
CA PHE A 302 26.44 19.15 -13.32
C PHE A 302 27.46 18.03 -13.57
N THR A 303 28.63 18.17 -12.98
CA THR A 303 29.59 17.06 -12.83
C THR A 303 29.19 16.21 -11.61
N ILE A 304 29.48 14.93 -11.66
CA ILE A 304 29.04 13.99 -10.65
C ILE A 304 30.27 13.23 -10.13
N ASP A 305 30.45 13.23 -8.80
CA ASP A 305 31.38 12.36 -8.13
C ASP A 305 30.76 10.96 -8.02
N GLU A 306 31.49 9.95 -8.40
CA GLU A 306 31.05 8.55 -8.34
C GLU A 306 30.99 8.02 -6.90
N ASP A 307 31.68 8.66 -5.94
CA ASP A 307 31.58 8.30 -4.52
C ASP A 307 30.26 8.77 -3.93
N PRO A 308 29.35 7.86 -3.57
CA PRO A 308 28.07 8.23 -2.95
C PRO A 308 28.22 8.82 -1.54
N ASN A 309 29.41 8.71 -0.92
CA ASN A 309 29.71 9.29 0.39
C ASN A 309 30.33 10.68 0.31
N ALA A 310 30.61 11.20 -0.90
CA ALA A 310 31.03 12.58 -1.06
C ALA A 310 30.02 13.53 -0.41
N GLU A 311 30.49 14.58 0.25
CA GLU A 311 29.59 15.52 0.92
C GLU A 311 28.57 16.15 -0.06
N TYR A 312 29.04 16.47 -1.27
CA TYR A 312 28.24 17.01 -2.37
C TYR A 312 28.63 16.32 -3.68
N PRO A 313 28.01 15.18 -4.03
CA PRO A 313 28.37 14.47 -5.25
C PRO A 313 28.09 15.22 -6.54
N PHE A 314 27.16 16.17 -6.53
CA PHE A 314 26.76 16.93 -7.71
C PHE A 314 27.27 18.37 -7.61
N VAL A 315 28.04 18.81 -8.60
CA VAL A 315 28.63 20.15 -8.64
C VAL A 315 28.34 20.81 -9.98
N SER A 316 27.74 22.00 -9.97
CA SER A 316 27.46 22.74 -11.18
C SER A 316 28.72 23.35 -11.80
N PRO A 317 28.69 23.75 -13.08
CA PRO A 317 29.57 24.81 -13.58
C PRO A 317 29.43 26.09 -12.75
N THR A 318 30.34 27.02 -12.92
CA THR A 318 30.26 28.33 -12.25
C THR A 318 29.04 29.10 -12.77
N VAL A 319 28.05 29.33 -11.90
CA VAL A 319 26.84 30.11 -12.23
C VAL A 319 27.06 31.62 -12.03
N LEU A 320 26.26 32.39 -12.74
CA LEU A 320 26.22 33.85 -12.60
C LEU A 320 25.39 34.23 -11.36
N ALA A 321 25.72 35.34 -10.73
CA ALA A 321 24.88 35.90 -9.68
C ALA A 321 23.50 36.29 -10.20
N THR A 322 22.46 36.04 -9.39
CA THR A 322 21.09 36.40 -9.72
C THR A 322 20.42 37.17 -8.60
N ALA A 323 19.49 38.06 -8.94
CA ALA A 323 18.81 38.94 -7.97
C ALA A 323 17.70 38.23 -7.18
N GLY A 324 17.09 37.18 -7.75
CA GLY A 324 15.99 36.45 -7.10
C GLY A 324 14.60 36.96 -7.46
N ASP A 325 14.48 37.77 -8.50
CA ASP A 325 13.21 38.16 -9.10
C ASP A 325 12.76 37.17 -10.18
N ASP A 326 11.57 37.37 -10.74
CA ASP A 326 10.96 36.46 -11.71
C ASP A 326 11.79 36.29 -13.00
N GLY A 327 12.56 37.31 -13.39
CA GLY A 327 13.45 37.27 -14.57
C GLY A 327 14.89 36.87 -14.20
N SER A 328 15.27 36.89 -12.93
CA SER A 328 16.63 36.69 -12.47
C SER A 328 16.67 35.84 -11.20
N CYS A 329 16.45 34.53 -11.34
CA CYS A 329 16.57 33.58 -10.25
C CYS A 329 17.34 32.33 -10.69
N LEU A 330 17.85 31.58 -9.71
CA LEU A 330 18.45 30.28 -9.94
C LEU A 330 17.35 29.27 -10.29
N ARG A 331 17.57 28.48 -11.33
CA ARG A 331 16.69 27.37 -11.73
C ARG A 331 17.52 26.12 -11.97
N LEU A 332 17.15 25.06 -11.30
CA LEU A 332 17.76 23.75 -11.43
C LEU A 332 16.70 22.73 -11.84
N CYS A 333 17.03 21.80 -12.71
CA CYS A 333 16.10 20.75 -13.09
C CYS A 333 16.84 19.47 -13.52
N ILE A 334 16.13 18.36 -13.48
CA ILE A 334 16.46 17.22 -14.30
C ILE A 334 15.67 17.35 -15.60
N HIS A 335 16.27 16.96 -16.70
CA HIS A 335 15.55 16.91 -17.98
C HIS A 335 16.02 15.69 -18.76
N PRO A 336 15.44 14.53 -18.49
CA PRO A 336 15.70 13.33 -19.29
C PRO A 336 15.19 13.56 -20.70
N ASP A 337 16.02 13.33 -21.70
CA ASP A 337 15.73 13.65 -23.09
C ASP A 337 14.57 12.84 -23.70
N GLU A 338 14.09 11.77 -23.02
CA GLU A 338 13.22 10.77 -23.62
C GLU A 338 12.01 10.33 -22.78
N TRP A 339 11.59 11.03 -21.75
CA TRP A 339 10.45 10.55 -20.98
C TRP A 339 9.10 10.92 -21.61
N ASP A 340 8.69 10.21 -22.65
CA ASP A 340 7.37 10.26 -23.33
C ASP A 340 6.81 11.67 -23.57
N GLY A 341 7.67 12.69 -23.80
CA GLY A 341 7.25 14.07 -23.98
C GLY A 341 6.59 14.73 -22.74
N LYS A 342 6.57 14.04 -21.58
CA LYS A 342 5.93 14.54 -20.36
C LYS A 342 6.86 15.35 -19.47
N PHE A 343 8.18 15.19 -19.63
CA PHE A 343 9.17 15.94 -18.91
C PHE A 343 9.42 17.29 -19.58
N ASP A 344 8.95 18.33 -18.93
CA ASP A 344 9.40 19.69 -19.23
C ASP A 344 10.25 20.17 -18.03
N TRP A 345 11.28 20.96 -18.27
CA TRP A 345 12.23 21.40 -17.24
C TRP A 345 11.54 21.95 -15.99
N TRP A 346 10.48 22.74 -16.16
CA TRP A 346 9.76 23.35 -15.05
C TRP A 346 8.93 22.35 -14.22
N LYS A 347 8.62 21.17 -14.75
CA LYS A 347 7.89 20.13 -14.04
C LYS A 347 8.78 19.39 -13.04
N SER A 348 10.08 19.35 -13.29
CA SER A 348 11.09 18.73 -12.43
C SER A 348 11.98 19.75 -11.72
N GLU A 349 11.59 21.00 -11.74
CA GLU A 349 12.35 22.11 -11.17
C GLU A 349 12.59 21.94 -9.67
N PHE A 350 13.76 22.33 -9.22
CA PHE A 350 14.13 22.44 -7.81
C PHE A 350 15.15 23.56 -7.61
N ILE A 351 15.36 23.96 -6.36
CA ILE A 351 16.31 24.97 -5.95
C ILE A 351 17.05 24.54 -4.70
N TYR A 352 18.07 25.27 -4.29
CA TYR A 352 18.53 25.20 -2.91
C TYR A 352 17.84 26.29 -2.08
N PHE A 353 17.42 25.94 -0.89
CA PHE A 353 16.87 26.88 0.08
C PHE A 353 17.24 26.45 1.50
N SER A 354 17.72 27.37 2.32
CA SER A 354 18.16 27.07 3.70
C SER A 354 19.11 25.85 3.79
N ASN A 355 20.06 25.77 2.87
CA ASN A 355 21.05 24.69 2.75
C ASN A 355 20.45 23.29 2.42
N MET A 356 19.24 23.26 1.90
CA MET A 356 18.56 22.03 1.47
C MET A 356 18.08 22.14 0.03
N ILE A 357 17.87 21.00 -0.62
CA ILE A 357 17.19 20.93 -1.91
C ILE A 357 15.67 21.07 -1.64
N GLU A 358 15.06 22.04 -2.28
CA GLU A 358 13.62 22.24 -2.27
C GLU A 358 13.04 21.91 -3.63
N TYR A 359 12.19 20.90 -3.69
CA TYR A 359 11.58 20.42 -4.93
C TYR A 359 10.26 21.13 -5.20
N ARG A 360 9.99 21.44 -6.47
CA ARG A 360 8.67 21.87 -6.91
C ARG A 360 7.62 20.78 -6.62
N GLY A 361 7.93 19.57 -6.99
CA GLY A 361 7.02 18.44 -6.81
C GLY A 361 5.67 18.70 -7.50
N ALA A 362 4.57 18.23 -6.89
CA ALA A 362 3.21 18.53 -7.33
C ALA A 362 2.70 19.90 -6.86
N GLY A 363 3.53 20.66 -6.18
CA GLY A 363 3.16 21.89 -5.48
C GLY A 363 3.11 23.15 -6.34
N LYS A 364 3.36 24.26 -5.67
CA LYS A 364 3.38 25.61 -6.24
C LYS A 364 4.68 25.86 -7.02
N ASP A 365 4.71 26.97 -7.76
CA ASP A 365 5.96 27.46 -8.31
C ASP A 365 7.05 27.57 -7.26
N GLN A 366 8.29 27.30 -7.68
CA GLN A 366 9.47 27.47 -6.84
C GLN A 366 9.62 28.92 -6.39
N ALA A 367 10.15 29.08 -5.19
CA ALA A 367 10.51 30.42 -4.71
C ALA A 367 11.52 31.05 -5.67
N ARG A 368 11.39 32.36 -5.89
CA ARG A 368 12.35 33.14 -6.67
C ARG A 368 13.49 33.56 -5.74
N ILE A 369 14.62 32.85 -5.84
CA ILE A 369 15.79 33.15 -5.01
C ILE A 369 16.95 33.66 -5.86
N GLY A 370 17.68 34.63 -5.33
CA GLY A 370 18.97 35.03 -5.82
C GLY A 370 20.07 34.08 -5.35
N ASN A 371 21.17 34.06 -6.07
CA ASN A 371 22.37 33.32 -5.71
C ASN A 371 23.62 34.15 -5.97
N PRO A 372 24.71 33.94 -5.21
CA PRO A 372 26.01 34.52 -5.55
C PRO A 372 26.53 33.88 -6.86
N ALA A 373 27.51 34.55 -7.49
CA ALA A 373 28.32 33.87 -8.50
C ALA A 373 29.17 32.79 -7.81
N GLY A 374 29.21 31.59 -8.39
CA GLY A 374 29.94 30.49 -7.76
C GLY A 374 29.49 29.14 -8.30
N LYS A 375 29.59 28.10 -7.48
CA LYS A 375 29.13 26.76 -7.84
C LYS A 375 27.99 26.33 -6.93
N VAL A 376 27.04 25.62 -7.52
CA VAL A 376 25.95 24.95 -6.77
C VAL A 376 26.39 23.53 -6.46
N TYR A 377 26.27 23.15 -5.20
CA TYR A 377 26.62 21.82 -4.67
C TYR A 377 25.36 21.15 -4.17
N LEU A 378 25.12 19.88 -4.58
CA LEU A 378 23.92 19.13 -4.23
C LEU A 378 24.26 17.73 -3.74
N ASN A 379 23.49 17.27 -2.77
CA ASN A 379 23.49 15.87 -2.35
C ASN A 379 22.03 15.35 -2.28
N PHE A 380 21.63 14.53 -3.23
CA PHE A 380 20.28 13.99 -3.33
C PHE A 380 19.97 12.89 -2.30
N ILE A 381 20.98 12.33 -1.60
CA ILE A 381 20.75 11.37 -0.52
C ILE A 381 20.38 12.11 0.78
N THR A 382 21.12 13.15 1.11
CA THR A 382 20.94 13.91 2.35
C THR A 382 19.98 15.09 2.19
N GLY A 383 19.67 15.46 0.95
CA GLY A 383 18.91 16.67 0.62
C GLY A 383 19.68 17.96 0.80
N LYS A 384 20.98 17.94 1.16
CA LYS A 384 21.79 19.14 1.36
C LYS A 384 22.13 19.85 0.06
N ALA A 385 22.15 21.17 0.10
CA ALA A 385 22.53 22.01 -1.03
C ALA A 385 23.16 23.34 -0.58
N LYS A 386 24.08 23.89 -1.39
CA LYS A 386 24.64 25.24 -1.17
C LYS A 386 25.07 25.86 -2.49
N CYS A 387 25.31 27.18 -2.49
CA CYS A 387 25.95 27.88 -3.60
C CYS A 387 27.08 28.75 -3.01
N GLU A 388 28.30 28.59 -3.48
CA GLU A 388 29.49 29.31 -3.05
C GLU A 388 30.57 29.42 -4.14
#